data_d5842492cd9ba54b909f881b29de4206
#
_entry.id   d5842492cd9ba54b909f881b29de4206
#
_cell.length_a   1.000
_cell.length_b   1.000
_cell.length_c   1.000
_cell.angle_alpha   90.00
_cell.angle_beta   90.00
_cell.angle_gamma   90.00
#
_symmetry.space_group_name_H-M   'P 1'
#
loop_
_entity.id
_entity.type
_entity.pdbx_description
1 polymer ?
#
loop_
_entity_poly.entity_id
_entity_poly.type
_entity_poly.pdbx_seq_one_letter_code
_entity_poly.pdbx_strand_id
1 'polypeptide(L)'
;LLSIVAASMTLAACNAQSGYKVTGTIEGMPDGKAFIANFDGTKLDTLAKSDITNGAFEFTGKVSEPTGAFIMVVGQRFSLPIMLENANITVNAGQAGLNVTGSEGQKIYDQFMALNMSIQQEQQKLMPEFQAANQAGDQAKMQEIQDQFQKVVEAAQAKEAELIKANPDSYVSTFVIVSGMGQMEYEQLKEKYSLLGEKAKATAHGKAIAAQIAKLESTAIGQIAPNFTVTTPEGESISLYDIKGK
;
A
#
# COMPACT_ATOMS: atom_id res chain seq x y z
N LEU A 1 -1.36 46.82 46.40
CA LEU A 1 -2.22 46.17 45.40
C LEU A 1 -1.34 45.20 44.62
N LEU A 2 -1.41 43.89 44.99
CA LEU A 2 -0.72 42.78 44.31
C LEU A 2 -1.76 42.16 43.37
N SER A 3 -1.58 42.29 42.05
CA SER A 3 -2.44 41.64 41.04
C SER A 3 -1.85 40.27 40.74
N ILE A 4 -2.55 39.21 41.17
CA ILE A 4 -2.25 37.80 40.81
C ILE A 4 -2.85 37.57 39.41
N VAL A 5 -1.99 37.41 38.42
CA VAL A 5 -2.40 36.92 37.08
C VAL A 5 -2.44 35.39 37.18
N ALA A 6 -3.65 34.84 37.21
CA ALA A 6 -3.87 33.41 37.08
C ALA A 6 -3.72 33.00 35.61
N ALA A 7 -2.60 32.39 35.27
CA ALA A 7 -2.42 31.72 33.96
C ALA A 7 -3.21 30.43 33.98
N SER A 8 -4.37 30.43 33.29
CA SER A 8 -5.14 29.22 32.99
C SER A 8 -4.39 28.39 31.95
N MET A 9 -3.65 27.36 32.40
CA MET A 9 -3.17 26.29 31.51
C MET A 9 -4.39 25.47 31.03
N THR A 10 -4.86 25.73 29.85
CA THR A 10 -5.77 24.82 29.14
C THR A 10 -4.98 23.54 28.80
N LEU A 11 -5.15 22.50 29.61
CA LEU A 11 -4.78 21.14 29.25
C LEU A 11 -5.62 20.77 28.03
N ALA A 12 -5.02 20.76 26.85
CA ALA A 12 -5.57 20.08 25.69
C ALA A 12 -5.61 18.58 26.04
N ALA A 13 -6.74 18.13 26.57
CA ALA A 13 -7.03 16.72 26.68
C ALA A 13 -7.03 16.15 25.26
N CYS A 14 -6.00 15.40 24.90
CA CYS A 14 -6.07 14.48 23.77
C CYS A 14 -7.19 13.47 24.10
N ASN A 15 -8.42 13.78 23.69
CA ASN A 15 -9.49 12.79 23.63
C ASN A 15 -9.08 11.77 22.58
N ALA A 16 -8.46 10.69 23.01
CA ALA A 16 -8.30 9.51 22.18
C ALA A 16 -9.72 9.08 21.79
N GLN A 17 -10.08 9.31 20.54
CA GLN A 17 -11.40 8.95 20.02
C GLN A 17 -11.56 7.43 20.19
N SER A 18 -12.69 6.99 20.76
CA SER A 18 -12.92 5.58 21.10
C SER A 18 -13.14 4.67 19.90
N GLY A 19 -13.22 5.23 18.69
CA GLY A 19 -13.41 4.54 17.42
C GLY A 19 -13.20 5.48 16.23
N TYR A 20 -13.42 4.99 15.01
CA TYR A 20 -13.38 5.81 13.81
C TYR A 20 -14.80 6.25 13.40
N LYS A 21 -14.83 7.40 12.74
CA LYS A 21 -15.96 7.86 11.94
C LYS A 21 -15.39 8.28 10.57
N VAL A 22 -15.76 7.55 9.52
CA VAL A 22 -15.38 7.85 8.14
C VAL A 22 -16.60 8.38 7.42
N THR A 23 -16.58 9.65 7.02
CA THR A 23 -17.64 10.29 6.23
C THR A 23 -17.09 10.72 4.89
N GLY A 24 -17.93 10.77 3.87
CA GLY A 24 -17.46 11.28 2.60
C GLY A 24 -18.49 11.25 1.48
N THR A 25 -18.01 11.65 0.31
CA THR A 25 -18.78 11.67 -0.92
C THR A 25 -17.98 11.10 -2.08
N ILE A 26 -18.67 10.39 -2.98
CA ILE A 26 -18.12 9.91 -4.25
C ILE A 26 -18.98 10.53 -5.36
N GLU A 27 -18.40 11.46 -6.09
CA GLU A 27 -19.10 12.20 -7.15
C GLU A 27 -19.61 11.23 -8.24
N GLY A 28 -20.88 11.39 -8.62
CA GLY A 28 -21.50 10.56 -9.65
C GLY A 28 -21.81 9.11 -9.26
N MET A 29 -21.57 8.74 -7.99
CA MET A 29 -21.88 7.39 -7.52
C MET A 29 -23.38 7.24 -7.29
N PRO A 30 -24.05 6.23 -7.89
CA PRO A 30 -25.45 5.95 -7.65
C PRO A 30 -25.69 5.45 -6.23
N ASP A 31 -26.93 5.53 -5.79
CA ASP A 31 -27.36 4.95 -4.51
C ASP A 31 -27.07 3.44 -4.49
N GLY A 32 -26.58 2.97 -3.35
CA GLY A 32 -26.14 1.59 -3.21
C GLY A 32 -25.57 1.27 -1.84
N LYS A 33 -24.66 0.30 -1.81
CA LYS A 33 -23.99 -0.12 -0.58
C LYS A 33 -22.47 -0.05 -0.75
N ALA A 34 -21.82 0.46 0.28
CA ALA A 34 -20.37 0.48 0.40
C ALA A 34 -19.92 -0.32 1.61
N PHE A 35 -18.67 -0.72 1.62
CA PHE A 35 -18.02 -1.36 2.75
C PHE A 35 -16.57 -0.93 2.86
N ILE A 36 -16.07 -0.88 4.09
CA ILE A 36 -14.64 -0.78 4.35
C ILE A 36 -14.11 -2.20 4.53
N ALA A 37 -13.05 -2.52 3.81
CA ALA A 37 -12.32 -3.77 3.97
C ALA A 37 -10.83 -3.52 4.14
N ASN A 38 -10.17 -4.35 4.94
CA ASN A 38 -8.71 -4.39 4.96
C ASN A 38 -8.22 -5.69 4.31
N PHE A 39 -6.98 -5.65 3.83
CA PHE A 39 -6.28 -6.80 3.28
C PHE A 39 -5.08 -7.13 4.20
N ASP A 40 -5.12 -8.31 4.82
CA ASP A 40 -4.07 -8.74 5.76
C ASP A 40 -2.85 -9.40 5.10
N GLY A 41 -2.81 -9.41 3.76
CA GLY A 41 -1.80 -10.09 2.94
C GLY A 41 -2.30 -11.41 2.36
N THR A 42 -3.43 -11.95 2.84
CA THR A 42 -4.01 -13.22 2.39
C THR A 42 -5.49 -13.12 2.01
N LYS A 43 -6.28 -12.38 2.78
CA LYS A 43 -7.73 -12.24 2.60
C LYS A 43 -8.18 -10.79 2.79
N LEU A 44 -9.35 -10.52 2.24
CA LEU A 44 -10.06 -9.25 2.41
C LEU A 44 -11.12 -9.42 3.49
N ASP A 45 -10.97 -8.72 4.61
CA ASP A 45 -11.93 -8.71 5.73
C ASP A 45 -12.77 -7.44 5.72
N THR A 46 -14.09 -7.57 5.77
CA THR A 46 -15.02 -6.42 5.88
C THR A 46 -15.05 -5.90 7.30
N LEU A 47 -14.68 -4.64 7.49
CA LEU A 47 -14.66 -3.94 8.79
C LEU A 47 -15.97 -3.21 9.09
N ALA A 48 -16.60 -2.61 8.09
CA ALA A 48 -17.86 -1.87 8.22
C ALA A 48 -18.63 -1.83 6.91
N LYS A 49 -19.94 -1.55 7.00
CA LYS A 49 -20.85 -1.38 5.86
C LYS A 49 -21.63 -0.09 6.02
N SER A 50 -21.98 0.55 4.90
CA SER A 50 -22.80 1.76 4.84
C SER A 50 -23.67 1.76 3.60
N ASP A 51 -24.82 2.43 3.66
CA ASP A 51 -25.53 2.81 2.45
C ASP A 51 -24.88 4.03 1.81
N ILE A 52 -24.99 4.13 0.48
CA ILE A 52 -24.65 5.34 -0.28
C ILE A 52 -25.96 5.99 -0.71
N THR A 53 -26.11 7.27 -0.40
CA THR A 53 -27.26 8.08 -0.82
C THR A 53 -26.75 9.38 -1.44
N ASN A 54 -27.08 9.64 -2.69
CA ASN A 54 -26.57 10.80 -3.45
C ASN A 54 -25.03 10.90 -3.40
N GLY A 55 -24.34 9.77 -3.47
CA GLY A 55 -22.89 9.68 -3.37
C GLY A 55 -22.30 9.79 -1.95
N ALA A 56 -23.11 10.15 -0.93
CA ALA A 56 -22.66 10.31 0.44
C ALA A 56 -22.73 8.99 1.23
N PHE A 57 -21.75 8.78 2.12
CA PHE A 57 -21.67 7.60 3.00
C PHE A 57 -21.11 7.96 4.38
N GLU A 58 -21.39 7.12 5.36
CA GLU A 58 -20.83 7.20 6.71
C GLU A 58 -20.55 5.80 7.27
N PHE A 59 -19.33 5.57 7.73
CA PHE A 59 -18.96 4.37 8.47
C PHE A 59 -18.53 4.75 9.88
N THR A 60 -18.92 3.92 10.83
CA THR A 60 -18.47 4.00 12.22
C THR A 60 -17.98 2.64 12.68
N GLY A 61 -16.97 2.66 13.56
CA GLY A 61 -16.42 1.41 14.10
C GLY A 61 -15.20 1.68 14.94
N LYS A 62 -14.46 0.61 15.21
CA LYS A 62 -13.21 0.68 15.98
C LYS A 62 -12.21 -0.30 15.40
N VAL A 63 -10.95 0.14 15.30
CA VAL A 63 -9.81 -0.74 15.03
C VAL A 63 -8.96 -0.86 16.28
N SER A 64 -8.39 -2.05 16.52
CA SER A 64 -7.45 -2.28 17.62
C SER A 64 -6.13 -1.57 17.37
N GLU A 65 -5.72 -1.49 16.12
CA GLU A 65 -4.52 -0.80 15.64
C GLU A 65 -4.79 -0.17 14.28
N PRO A 66 -4.10 0.93 13.93
CA PRO A 66 -4.21 1.56 12.63
C PRO A 66 -3.84 0.59 11.50
N THR A 67 -4.58 0.67 10.38
CA THR A 67 -4.38 -0.22 9.22
C THR A 67 -4.68 0.50 7.91
N GLY A 68 -4.08 0.02 6.81
CA GLY A 68 -4.52 0.37 5.48
C GLY A 68 -5.83 -0.37 5.16
N ALA A 69 -6.78 0.34 4.57
CA ALA A 69 -8.08 -0.21 4.21
C ALA A 69 -8.57 0.35 2.88
N PHE A 70 -9.63 -0.23 2.35
CA PHE A 70 -10.24 0.19 1.09
C PHE A 70 -11.73 0.44 1.29
N ILE A 71 -12.23 1.56 0.80
CA ILE A 71 -13.66 1.77 0.62
C ILE A 71 -14.03 1.19 -0.75
N MET A 72 -14.94 0.24 -0.74
CA MET A 72 -15.41 -0.48 -1.93
C MET A 72 -16.93 -0.34 -2.06
N VAL A 73 -17.42 -0.32 -3.30
CA VAL A 73 -18.85 -0.20 -3.62
C VAL A 73 -19.34 -1.49 -4.25
N VAL A 74 -20.44 -2.03 -3.73
CA VAL A 74 -21.01 -3.30 -4.20
C VAL A 74 -21.40 -3.18 -5.68
N GLY A 75 -20.96 -4.14 -6.48
CA GLY A 75 -21.25 -4.17 -7.92
C GLY A 75 -20.43 -3.20 -8.78
N GLN A 76 -19.51 -2.44 -8.18
CA GLN A 76 -18.62 -1.52 -8.89
C GLN A 76 -17.17 -2.01 -8.81
N ARG A 77 -16.41 -1.83 -9.90
CA ARG A 77 -14.94 -2.01 -9.89
C ARG A 77 -14.28 -0.73 -9.40
N PHE A 78 -14.55 -0.39 -8.15
CA PHE A 78 -14.13 0.86 -7.54
C PHE A 78 -13.58 0.58 -6.15
N SER A 79 -12.42 1.14 -5.85
CA SER A 79 -11.73 0.95 -4.59
C SER A 79 -10.94 2.21 -4.26
N LEU A 80 -11.19 2.79 -3.09
CA LEU A 80 -10.46 3.95 -2.58
C LEU A 80 -9.59 3.52 -1.41
N PRO A 81 -8.28 3.62 -1.50
CA PRO A 81 -7.39 3.35 -0.39
C PRO A 81 -7.51 4.47 0.66
N ILE A 82 -7.59 4.07 1.93
CA ILE A 82 -7.59 4.96 3.08
C ILE A 82 -6.70 4.40 4.18
N MET A 83 -6.09 5.30 4.95
CA MET A 83 -5.38 4.95 6.17
C MET A 83 -6.36 5.07 7.33
N LEU A 84 -6.85 3.91 7.81
CA LEU A 84 -7.90 3.80 8.83
C LEU A 84 -7.28 3.75 10.22
N GLU A 85 -7.65 4.72 11.05
CA GLU A 85 -7.29 4.81 12.46
C GLU A 85 -8.50 5.36 13.26
N ASN A 86 -8.51 5.21 14.59
CA ASN A 86 -9.60 5.70 15.43
C ASN A 86 -9.64 7.23 15.47
N ALA A 87 -10.12 7.84 14.39
CA ALA A 87 -10.20 9.28 14.14
C ALA A 87 -11.44 9.64 13.31
N ASN A 88 -11.73 10.93 13.19
CA ASN A 88 -12.71 11.44 12.23
C ASN A 88 -12.02 11.63 10.87
N ILE A 89 -12.36 10.78 9.92
CA ILE A 89 -11.77 10.75 8.58
C ILE A 89 -12.81 11.25 7.58
N THR A 90 -12.41 12.18 6.72
CA THR A 90 -13.26 12.67 5.62
C THR A 90 -12.66 12.25 4.29
N VAL A 91 -13.50 11.68 3.42
CA VAL A 91 -13.11 11.14 2.11
C VAL A 91 -13.96 11.78 1.03
N ASN A 92 -13.32 12.49 0.10
CA ASN A 92 -13.98 13.05 -1.06
C ASN A 92 -13.31 12.53 -2.33
N ALA A 93 -14.09 11.90 -3.19
CA ALA A 93 -13.63 11.38 -4.48
C ALA A 93 -14.45 11.95 -5.61
N GLY A 94 -13.80 12.46 -6.65
CA GLY A 94 -14.45 13.07 -7.80
C GLY A 94 -13.46 13.40 -8.91
N GLN A 95 -13.86 14.27 -9.82
CA GLN A 95 -13.02 14.67 -10.96
C GLN A 95 -11.68 15.30 -10.53
N ALA A 96 -11.62 15.95 -9.38
CA ALA A 96 -10.39 16.49 -8.80
C ALA A 96 -9.47 15.44 -8.19
N GLY A 97 -9.88 14.17 -8.18
CA GLY A 97 -9.17 13.04 -7.59
C GLY A 97 -9.72 12.63 -6.23
N LEU A 98 -8.90 11.90 -5.48
CA LEU A 98 -9.19 11.45 -4.12
C LEU A 98 -8.54 12.41 -3.11
N ASN A 99 -9.33 12.90 -2.16
CA ASN A 99 -8.86 13.70 -1.03
C ASN A 99 -9.33 13.03 0.27
N VAL A 100 -8.38 12.64 1.12
CA VAL A 100 -8.63 12.04 2.44
C VAL A 100 -7.97 12.89 3.51
N THR A 101 -8.72 13.26 4.54
CA THR A 101 -8.24 14.08 5.65
C THR A 101 -8.65 13.50 6.99
N GLY A 102 -7.99 13.93 8.08
CA GLY A 102 -8.32 13.50 9.44
C GLY A 102 -7.54 12.29 9.93
N SER A 103 -6.69 11.67 9.10
CA SER A 103 -5.79 10.58 9.47
C SER A 103 -4.33 11.03 9.39
N GLU A 104 -3.55 10.78 10.42
CA GLU A 104 -2.10 11.06 10.38
C GLU A 104 -1.38 10.06 9.45
N GLY A 105 -1.82 8.81 9.44
CA GLY A 105 -1.31 7.81 8.49
C GLY A 105 -1.55 8.21 7.04
N GLN A 106 -2.66 8.86 6.73
CA GLN A 106 -2.94 9.33 5.38
C GLN A 106 -1.89 10.34 4.90
N LYS A 107 -1.45 11.25 5.75
CA LYS A 107 -0.40 12.23 5.39
C LYS A 107 0.91 11.55 4.99
N ILE A 108 1.25 10.43 5.64
CA ILE A 108 2.42 9.63 5.28
C ILE A 108 2.16 8.88 3.96
N TYR A 109 0.98 8.28 3.82
CA TYR A 109 0.59 7.55 2.61
C TYR A 109 0.59 8.44 1.36
N ASP A 110 0.09 9.67 1.48
CA ASP A 110 0.05 10.64 0.38
C ASP A 110 1.45 10.97 -0.16
N GLN A 111 2.49 10.94 0.70
CA GLN A 111 3.87 11.13 0.25
C GLN A 111 4.34 9.95 -0.63
N PHE A 112 3.99 8.70 -0.27
CA PHE A 112 4.27 7.54 -1.13
C PHE A 112 3.48 7.61 -2.45
N MET A 113 2.22 8.04 -2.39
CA MET A 113 1.41 8.20 -3.60
C MET A 113 1.95 9.27 -4.54
N ALA A 114 2.50 10.38 -4.00
CA ALA A 114 3.13 11.41 -4.80
C ALA A 114 4.34 10.89 -5.59
N LEU A 115 5.12 9.93 -5.05
CA LEU A 115 6.21 9.29 -5.78
C LEU A 115 5.68 8.47 -6.95
N ASN A 116 4.65 7.65 -6.74
CA ASN A 116 4.04 6.85 -7.80
C ASN A 116 3.45 7.74 -8.90
N MET A 117 2.80 8.85 -8.53
CA MET A 117 2.29 9.82 -9.49
C MET A 117 3.40 10.47 -10.31
N SER A 118 4.55 10.76 -9.72
CA SER A 118 5.69 11.34 -10.45
C SER A 118 6.25 10.38 -11.50
N ILE A 119 6.32 9.08 -11.20
CA ILE A 119 6.72 8.05 -12.16
C ILE A 119 5.72 7.96 -13.32
N GLN A 120 4.42 7.92 -13.01
CA GLN A 120 3.36 7.86 -14.03
C GLN A 120 3.36 9.10 -14.94
N GLN A 121 3.55 10.29 -14.38
CA GLN A 121 3.62 11.53 -15.16
C GLN A 121 4.81 11.52 -16.12
N GLU A 122 5.99 11.09 -15.67
CA GLU A 122 7.15 11.00 -16.55
C GLU A 122 6.97 9.92 -17.63
N GLN A 123 6.39 8.79 -17.29
CA GLN A 123 6.04 7.76 -18.28
C GLN A 123 5.10 8.31 -19.37
N GLN A 124 4.04 9.03 -18.96
CA GLN A 124 3.11 9.64 -19.91
C GLN A 124 3.79 10.69 -20.80
N LYS A 125 4.73 11.46 -20.27
CA LYS A 125 5.49 12.48 -20.98
C LYS A 125 6.44 11.86 -22.01
N LEU A 126 7.11 10.75 -21.65
CA LEU A 126 8.09 10.08 -22.51
C LEU A 126 7.45 9.16 -23.57
N MET A 127 6.21 8.71 -23.35
CA MET A 127 5.55 7.74 -24.22
C MET A 127 5.43 8.19 -25.70
N PRO A 128 5.06 9.44 -26.04
CA PRO A 128 4.99 9.88 -27.43
C PRO A 128 6.34 9.85 -28.13
N GLU A 129 7.43 10.26 -27.46
CA GLU A 129 8.78 10.23 -28.01
C GLU A 129 9.27 8.80 -28.23
N PHE A 130 8.97 7.90 -27.28
CA PHE A 130 9.28 6.48 -27.41
C PHE A 130 8.55 5.84 -28.61
N GLN A 131 7.27 6.16 -28.78
CA GLN A 131 6.48 5.66 -29.92
C GLN A 131 7.02 6.17 -31.26
N ALA A 132 7.42 7.45 -31.35
CA ALA A 132 8.03 8.02 -32.54
C ALA A 132 9.39 7.37 -32.89
N ALA A 133 10.26 7.18 -31.89
CA ALA A 133 11.52 6.49 -32.05
C ALA A 133 11.34 5.03 -32.50
N ASN A 134 10.37 4.33 -31.93
CA ASN A 134 10.04 2.95 -32.31
C ASN A 134 9.54 2.86 -33.77
N GLN A 135 8.68 3.78 -34.21
CA GLN A 135 8.19 3.83 -35.59
C GLN A 135 9.32 4.15 -36.58
N ALA A 136 10.29 4.97 -36.16
CA ALA A 136 11.47 5.31 -36.98
C ALA A 136 12.55 4.21 -36.95
N GLY A 137 12.43 3.19 -36.09
CA GLY A 137 13.47 2.17 -35.88
C GLY A 137 14.72 2.71 -35.17
N ASP A 138 14.63 3.89 -34.52
CA ASP A 138 15.75 4.55 -33.84
C ASP A 138 16.03 3.91 -32.47
N GLN A 139 16.81 2.84 -32.48
CA GLN A 139 17.21 2.09 -31.29
C GLN A 139 17.98 2.95 -30.28
N ALA A 140 18.82 3.89 -30.76
CA ALA A 140 19.61 4.75 -29.89
C ALA A 140 18.69 5.69 -29.08
N LYS A 141 17.70 6.29 -29.74
CA LYS A 141 16.73 7.17 -29.09
C LYS A 141 15.81 6.39 -28.11
N MET A 142 15.40 5.18 -28.48
CA MET A 142 14.63 4.31 -27.58
C MET A 142 15.43 4.00 -26.30
N GLN A 143 16.71 3.67 -26.43
CA GLN A 143 17.58 3.41 -25.27
C GLN A 143 17.76 4.65 -24.39
N GLU A 144 18.00 5.82 -25.02
CA GLU A 144 18.09 7.10 -24.28
C GLU A 144 16.84 7.36 -23.42
N ILE A 145 15.65 7.14 -23.99
CA ILE A 145 14.37 7.34 -23.28
C ILE A 145 14.20 6.32 -22.14
N GLN A 146 14.59 5.07 -22.36
CA GLN A 146 14.57 4.05 -21.32
C GLN A 146 15.52 4.41 -20.16
N ASP A 147 16.72 4.85 -20.45
CA ASP A 147 17.69 5.28 -19.45
C ASP A 147 17.21 6.51 -18.67
N GLN A 148 16.53 7.45 -19.35
CA GLN A 148 15.91 8.59 -18.69
C GLN A 148 14.80 8.14 -17.71
N PHE A 149 13.91 7.25 -18.14
CA PHE A 149 12.85 6.72 -17.29
C PHE A 149 13.40 5.93 -16.11
N GLN A 150 14.43 5.11 -16.34
CA GLN A 150 15.09 4.34 -15.29
C GLN A 150 15.64 5.24 -14.17
N LYS A 151 16.25 6.37 -14.50
CA LYS A 151 16.72 7.35 -13.50
C LYS A 151 15.58 7.93 -12.65
N VAL A 152 14.41 8.15 -13.24
CA VAL A 152 13.23 8.60 -12.49
C VAL A 152 12.75 7.54 -11.50
N VAL A 153 12.71 6.28 -11.93
CA VAL A 153 12.34 5.14 -11.06
C VAL A 153 13.33 5.00 -9.90
N GLU A 154 14.63 5.04 -10.18
CA GLU A 154 15.68 4.94 -9.15
C GLU A 154 15.61 6.10 -8.14
N ALA A 155 15.37 7.33 -8.61
CA ALA A 155 15.20 8.47 -7.72
C ALA A 155 13.93 8.35 -6.83
N ALA A 156 12.84 7.82 -7.38
CA ALA A 156 11.63 7.56 -6.62
C ALA A 156 11.82 6.45 -5.58
N GLN A 157 12.52 5.36 -5.93
CA GLN A 157 12.87 4.28 -5.00
C GLN A 157 13.77 4.76 -3.86
N ALA A 158 14.75 5.62 -4.14
CA ALA A 158 15.60 6.22 -3.11
C ALA A 158 14.76 7.07 -2.13
N LYS A 159 13.84 7.90 -2.64
CA LYS A 159 12.93 8.68 -1.80
C LYS A 159 11.95 7.79 -1.01
N GLU A 160 11.47 6.71 -1.58
CA GLU A 160 10.63 5.72 -0.87
C GLU A 160 11.40 5.12 0.31
N ALA A 161 12.66 4.74 0.11
CA ALA A 161 13.52 4.24 1.19
C ALA A 161 13.73 5.29 2.30
N GLU A 162 13.91 6.57 1.93
CA GLU A 162 13.99 7.68 2.90
C GLU A 162 12.69 7.85 3.70
N LEU A 163 11.51 7.74 3.05
CA LEU A 163 10.22 7.80 3.74
C LEU A 163 10.04 6.66 4.72
N ILE A 164 10.44 5.43 4.36
CA ILE A 164 10.40 4.28 5.27
C ILE A 164 11.33 4.51 6.46
N LYS A 165 12.57 4.99 6.21
CA LYS A 165 13.53 5.32 7.28
C LYS A 165 13.03 6.41 8.22
N ALA A 166 12.31 7.39 7.69
CA ALA A 166 11.71 8.46 8.49
C ALA A 166 10.49 7.97 9.32
N ASN A 167 9.85 6.89 8.90
CA ASN A 167 8.65 6.31 9.52
C ASN A 167 8.80 4.80 9.76
N PRO A 168 9.84 4.34 10.47
CA PRO A 168 10.21 2.92 10.51
C PRO A 168 9.17 2.04 11.20
N ASP A 169 8.45 2.57 12.18
CA ASP A 169 7.41 1.86 12.93
C ASP A 169 5.99 2.18 12.46
N SER A 170 5.86 2.91 11.32
CA SER A 170 4.54 3.24 10.76
C SER A 170 3.91 2.02 10.09
N TYR A 171 2.63 1.78 10.40
CA TYR A 171 1.81 0.80 9.69
C TYR A 171 1.67 1.13 8.19
N VAL A 172 1.81 2.40 7.81
CA VAL A 172 1.79 2.83 6.42
C VAL A 172 2.99 2.27 5.65
N SER A 173 4.18 2.29 6.25
CA SER A 173 5.38 1.72 5.64
C SER A 173 5.21 0.23 5.36
N THR A 174 4.65 -0.54 6.31
CA THR A 174 4.36 -1.96 6.08
C THR A 174 3.25 -2.17 5.05
N PHE A 175 2.21 -1.35 5.05
CA PHE A 175 1.11 -1.43 4.09
C PHE A 175 1.60 -1.19 2.64
N VAL A 176 2.42 -0.17 2.42
CA VAL A 176 2.99 0.13 1.09
C VAL A 176 3.85 -1.03 0.59
N ILE A 177 4.69 -1.61 1.46
CA ILE A 177 5.53 -2.76 1.08
C ILE A 177 4.67 -3.97 0.74
N VAL A 178 3.69 -4.34 1.59
CA VAL A 178 2.79 -5.48 1.34
C VAL A 178 2.01 -5.32 0.05
N SER A 179 1.53 -4.10 -0.24
CA SER A 179 0.75 -3.82 -1.46
C SER A 179 1.54 -4.07 -2.76
N GLY A 180 2.87 -3.96 -2.71
CA GLY A 180 3.75 -4.16 -3.87
C GLY A 180 4.61 -5.44 -3.82
N MET A 181 4.67 -6.16 -2.70
CA MET A 181 5.65 -7.23 -2.48
C MET A 181 5.57 -8.39 -3.47
N GLY A 182 4.40 -8.61 -4.08
CA GLY A 182 4.22 -9.69 -5.06
C GLY A 182 4.97 -9.48 -6.38
N GLN A 183 5.43 -8.26 -6.64
CA GLN A 183 6.18 -7.87 -7.84
C GLN A 183 7.64 -7.49 -7.53
N MET A 184 8.05 -7.59 -6.26
CA MET A 184 9.41 -7.26 -5.85
C MET A 184 10.32 -8.48 -5.93
N GLU A 185 11.55 -8.23 -6.39
CA GLU A 185 12.63 -9.20 -6.31
C GLU A 185 13.12 -9.36 -4.85
N TYR A 186 13.75 -10.52 -4.56
CA TYR A 186 14.22 -10.87 -3.21
C TYR A 186 15.03 -9.75 -2.55
N GLU A 187 16.04 -9.22 -3.25
CA GLU A 187 16.93 -8.19 -2.70
C GLU A 187 16.21 -6.88 -2.40
N GLN A 188 15.29 -6.45 -3.29
CA GLN A 188 14.49 -5.25 -3.08
C GLN A 188 13.58 -5.37 -1.85
N LEU A 189 12.90 -6.52 -1.71
CA LEU A 189 12.00 -6.74 -0.59
C LEU A 189 12.77 -6.81 0.74
N LYS A 190 13.91 -7.50 0.74
CA LYS A 190 14.82 -7.61 1.88
C LYS A 190 15.38 -6.26 2.32
N GLU A 191 15.80 -5.42 1.36
CA GLU A 191 16.27 -4.08 1.65
C GLU A 191 15.17 -3.26 2.33
N LYS A 192 13.96 -3.16 1.74
CA LYS A 192 12.83 -2.42 2.32
C LYS A 192 12.46 -2.94 3.71
N TYR A 193 12.43 -4.25 3.91
CA TYR A 193 12.17 -4.85 5.22
C TYR A 193 13.23 -4.48 6.25
N SER A 194 14.51 -4.39 5.85
CA SER A 194 15.58 -4.00 6.75
C SER A 194 15.42 -2.57 7.32
N LEU A 195 14.72 -1.69 6.60
CA LEU A 195 14.45 -0.31 7.01
C LEU A 195 13.32 -0.19 8.04
N LEU A 196 12.51 -1.24 8.20
CA LEU A 196 11.40 -1.26 9.17
C LEU A 196 11.92 -1.38 10.60
N GLY A 197 11.25 -0.70 11.52
CA GLY A 197 11.48 -0.83 12.97
C GLY A 197 10.85 -2.12 13.54
N GLU A 198 11.21 -2.45 14.77
CA GLU A 198 10.79 -3.70 15.41
C GLU A 198 9.27 -3.77 15.64
N LYS A 199 8.61 -2.63 15.89
CA LYS A 199 7.15 -2.58 16.03
C LYS A 199 6.46 -2.92 14.72
N ALA A 200 6.93 -2.33 13.61
CA ALA A 200 6.40 -2.60 12.28
C ALA A 200 6.61 -4.07 11.87
N LYS A 201 7.78 -4.63 12.12
CA LYS A 201 8.10 -6.07 11.87
C LYS A 201 7.22 -7.02 12.68
N ALA A 202 6.80 -6.63 13.89
CA ALA A 202 5.95 -7.46 14.75
C ALA A 202 4.47 -7.50 14.29
N THR A 203 4.02 -6.57 13.44
CA THR A 203 2.64 -6.53 12.89
C THR A 203 2.34 -7.72 11.98
N ALA A 204 1.06 -7.91 11.66
CA ALA A 204 0.64 -8.93 10.68
C ALA A 204 1.31 -8.69 9.30
N HIS A 205 1.35 -7.44 8.83
CA HIS A 205 2.03 -7.07 7.59
C HIS A 205 3.54 -7.32 7.65
N GLY A 206 4.22 -6.95 8.75
CA GLY A 206 5.65 -7.20 8.92
C GLY A 206 6.00 -8.69 8.86
N LYS A 207 5.17 -9.53 9.49
CA LYS A 207 5.30 -11.00 9.42
C LYS A 207 5.03 -11.55 8.03
N ALA A 208 4.04 -11.01 7.31
CA ALA A 208 3.75 -11.39 5.93
C ALA A 208 4.92 -11.06 4.99
N ILE A 209 5.55 -9.89 5.15
CA ILE A 209 6.75 -9.51 4.40
C ILE A 209 7.90 -10.49 4.70
N ALA A 210 8.15 -10.81 5.97
CA ALA A 210 9.20 -11.75 6.36
C ALA A 210 8.95 -13.15 5.78
N ALA A 211 7.71 -13.62 5.77
CA ALA A 211 7.35 -14.91 5.17
C ALA A 211 7.55 -14.91 3.64
N GLN A 212 7.24 -13.82 2.96
CA GLN A 212 7.51 -13.68 1.53
C GLN A 212 9.02 -13.68 1.22
N ILE A 213 9.82 -12.98 2.02
CA ILE A 213 11.29 -12.99 1.92
C ILE A 213 11.81 -14.42 2.04
N ALA A 214 11.40 -15.17 3.08
CA ALA A 214 11.81 -16.55 3.28
C ALA A 214 11.42 -17.47 2.11
N LYS A 215 10.23 -17.24 1.52
CA LYS A 215 9.79 -17.96 0.32
C LYS A 215 10.68 -17.66 -0.89
N LEU A 216 10.95 -16.38 -1.16
CA LEU A 216 11.84 -15.98 -2.27
C LEU A 216 13.26 -16.48 -2.07
N GLU A 217 13.78 -16.43 -0.83
CA GLU A 217 15.10 -16.96 -0.48
C GLU A 217 15.21 -18.46 -0.77
N SER A 218 14.18 -19.23 -0.44
CA SER A 218 14.17 -20.69 -0.66
C SER A 218 14.17 -21.10 -2.14
N THR A 219 13.82 -20.17 -3.03
CA THR A 219 13.78 -20.37 -4.50
C THR A 219 14.83 -19.55 -5.24
N ALA A 220 15.71 -18.83 -4.52
CA ALA A 220 16.76 -18.00 -5.13
C ALA A 220 17.79 -18.86 -5.91
N ILE A 221 18.45 -18.24 -6.88
CA ILE A 221 19.50 -18.88 -7.67
C ILE A 221 20.62 -19.39 -6.74
N GLY A 222 20.99 -20.66 -6.89
CA GLY A 222 22.00 -21.32 -6.06
C GLY A 222 21.45 -22.01 -4.82
N GLN A 223 20.17 -21.88 -4.50
CA GLN A 223 19.52 -22.63 -3.42
C GLN A 223 19.10 -24.03 -3.90
N ILE A 224 19.03 -24.96 -2.96
CA ILE A 224 18.48 -26.28 -3.23
C ILE A 224 16.97 -26.12 -3.39
N ALA A 225 16.43 -26.51 -4.55
CA ALA A 225 14.98 -26.43 -4.81
C ALA A 225 14.19 -27.14 -3.69
N PRO A 226 13.14 -26.47 -3.13
CA PRO A 226 12.30 -27.12 -2.13
C PRO A 226 11.70 -28.42 -2.66
N ASN A 227 11.73 -29.47 -1.85
CA ASN A 227 11.11 -30.72 -2.23
C ASN A 227 9.59 -30.60 -2.26
N PHE A 228 8.94 -31.11 -3.27
CA PHE A 228 7.48 -31.24 -3.36
C PHE A 228 7.13 -32.63 -3.89
N THR A 229 5.93 -33.09 -3.55
CA THR A 229 5.40 -34.37 -3.97
C THR A 229 4.13 -34.13 -4.80
N VAL A 230 4.03 -34.80 -5.93
CA VAL A 230 2.85 -34.79 -6.80
C VAL A 230 2.33 -36.22 -6.96
N THR A 231 1.04 -36.35 -7.22
CA THR A 231 0.44 -37.63 -7.57
C THR A 231 0.32 -37.72 -9.09
N THR A 232 0.84 -38.80 -9.69
CA THR A 232 0.71 -39.06 -11.12
C THR A 232 -0.75 -39.41 -11.49
N PRO A 233 -1.13 -39.36 -12.78
CA PRO A 233 -2.45 -39.83 -13.21
C PRO A 233 -2.72 -41.32 -12.83
N GLU A 234 -1.69 -42.12 -12.69
CA GLU A 234 -1.77 -43.52 -12.28
C GLU A 234 -1.89 -43.71 -10.76
N GLY A 235 -1.85 -42.62 -9.99
CA GLY A 235 -1.99 -42.61 -8.53
C GLY A 235 -0.69 -42.81 -7.76
N GLU A 236 0.46 -42.83 -8.42
CA GLU A 236 1.77 -42.94 -7.77
C GLU A 236 2.23 -41.58 -7.24
N SER A 237 2.91 -41.60 -6.08
CA SER A 237 3.46 -40.40 -5.45
C SER A 237 4.92 -40.24 -5.86
N ILE A 238 5.25 -39.12 -6.53
CA ILE A 238 6.61 -38.81 -6.97
C ILE A 238 7.07 -37.50 -6.29
N SER A 239 8.23 -37.53 -5.69
CA SER A 239 8.88 -36.36 -5.10
C SER A 239 9.93 -35.80 -6.06
N LEU A 240 10.13 -34.46 -6.03
CA LEU A 240 11.19 -33.81 -6.83
C LEU A 240 12.56 -34.46 -6.56
N TYR A 241 12.83 -34.84 -5.30
CA TYR A 241 14.12 -35.41 -4.93
C TYR A 241 14.33 -36.86 -5.43
N ASP A 242 13.25 -37.58 -5.74
CA ASP A 242 13.31 -38.93 -6.30
C ASP A 242 13.78 -38.93 -7.77
N ILE A 243 13.60 -37.80 -8.48
CA ILE A 243 13.99 -37.62 -9.89
C ILE A 243 15.27 -36.81 -10.07
N LYS A 244 15.92 -36.38 -8.97
CA LYS A 244 17.16 -35.61 -9.01
C LYS A 244 18.29 -36.41 -9.70
N GLY A 245 18.79 -35.82 -10.80
CA GLY A 245 19.89 -36.43 -11.59
C GLY A 245 19.43 -37.46 -12.65
N LYS A 246 18.15 -37.48 -12.97
CA LYS A 246 17.59 -38.28 -14.08
C LYS A 246 17.28 -37.41 -15.29
#